data_a0ac25cf144316b7180c40837c97bd1b
#
_entry.id   a0ac25cf144316b7180c40837c97bd1b
#
_cell.length_a   1.000
_cell.length_b   1.000
_cell.length_c   1.000
_cell.angle_alpha   90.00
_cell.angle_beta   90.00
_cell.angle_gamma   90.00
#
_symmetry.space_group_name_H-M   'P 1'
#
loop_
_entity.id
_entity.type
_entity.pdbx_description
1 polymer ?
#
loop_
_entity_poly.entity_id
_entity_poly.type
_entity_poly.pdbx_seq_one_letter_code
_entity_poly.pdbx_strand_id
1 'polypeptide(L)'
;MDQLQQARAQIDEIDAKMAALFEQRMQAVGQVAQYKARTGKQVFDPAREALVLEKNTARVQNPELQPYYREFLKEALAVSRAYQHVLIGQDVAAYQGVEGAWSHIALRQLFPFAKARAYSTWNEVVEAVELGDAYCGVLPFENSNAGDVSAVLDLLYAHPGLKVARMCDLPIRQDLLALPEAQLSEIKTVVSHQQALAQSGPFLKLHRFATKAWGNTADAARYVAEQGDQTLAAIASAETAKLYGLQILAEGVNEDGDNTTRFIVIEKEGVQRQPIAAAPGQRLSMLFTVDHKPGRLARVIQIIGERGFNMETIKSRPLPHVQFEYYFYVQLVCPANAAADDCAKLVHELENVCRTVRILGVFDL
;
A
#
# COMPACT_ATOMS: atom_id res chain seq x y z
N MET A 1 -23.98 40.13 -13.46
CA MET A 1 -23.19 39.05 -12.81
C MET A 1 -21.72 39.32 -13.09
N ASP A 2 -20.88 39.24 -12.07
CA ASP A 2 -19.43 39.30 -12.22
C ASP A 2 -18.94 38.11 -13.07
N GLN A 3 -17.86 38.30 -13.80
CA GLN A 3 -17.24 37.27 -14.65
C GLN A 3 -16.95 35.95 -13.87
N LEU A 4 -16.56 36.07 -12.60
CA LEU A 4 -16.37 34.92 -11.70
C LEU A 4 -17.67 34.17 -11.44
N GLN A 5 -18.76 34.85 -11.20
CA GLN A 5 -20.07 34.25 -10.96
C GLN A 5 -20.60 33.54 -12.23
N GLN A 6 -20.34 34.11 -13.42
CA GLN A 6 -20.71 33.46 -14.69
C GLN A 6 -19.90 32.15 -14.90
N ALA A 7 -18.59 32.16 -14.62
CA ALA A 7 -17.75 31.00 -14.74
C ALA A 7 -18.18 29.88 -13.74
N ARG A 8 -18.52 30.24 -12.49
CA ARG A 8 -19.04 29.29 -11.49
C ARG A 8 -20.37 28.67 -11.93
N ALA A 9 -21.31 29.48 -12.44
CA ALA A 9 -22.58 28.95 -12.93
C ALA A 9 -22.41 27.97 -14.11
N GLN A 10 -21.44 28.24 -15.00
CA GLN A 10 -21.11 27.30 -16.08
C GLN A 10 -20.53 25.97 -15.53
N ILE A 11 -19.67 26.03 -14.50
CA ILE A 11 -19.15 24.84 -13.84
C ILE A 11 -20.29 24.03 -13.22
N ASP A 12 -21.19 24.68 -12.47
CA ASP A 12 -22.34 24.02 -11.83
C ASP A 12 -23.24 23.28 -12.85
N GLU A 13 -23.47 23.90 -14.02
CA GLU A 13 -24.23 23.25 -15.10
C GLU A 13 -23.50 22.01 -15.67
N ILE A 14 -22.18 22.09 -15.83
CA ILE A 14 -21.35 21.00 -16.32
C ILE A 14 -21.34 19.87 -15.29
N ASP A 15 -21.19 20.18 -14.00
CA ASP A 15 -21.16 19.21 -12.90
C ASP A 15 -22.50 18.46 -12.81
N ALA A 16 -23.62 19.12 -13.02
CA ALA A 16 -24.92 18.46 -13.08
C ALA A 16 -25.00 17.42 -14.23
N LYS A 17 -24.43 17.73 -15.40
CA LYS A 17 -24.33 16.77 -16.50
C LYS A 17 -23.36 15.64 -16.19
N MET A 18 -22.24 15.93 -15.53
CA MET A 18 -21.26 14.94 -15.09
C MET A 18 -21.88 13.97 -14.09
N ALA A 19 -22.70 14.42 -13.14
CA ALA A 19 -23.39 13.56 -12.19
C ALA A 19 -24.31 12.55 -12.90
N ALA A 20 -25.11 13.00 -13.86
CA ALA A 20 -25.99 12.13 -14.64
C ALA A 20 -25.21 11.09 -15.49
N LEU A 21 -24.09 11.50 -16.09
CA LEU A 21 -23.20 10.60 -16.84
C LEU A 21 -22.48 9.62 -15.92
N PHE A 22 -22.11 10.04 -14.71
CA PHE A 22 -21.54 9.16 -13.71
C PHE A 22 -22.51 8.06 -13.30
N GLU A 23 -23.79 8.38 -13.04
CA GLU A 23 -24.80 7.37 -12.73
C GLU A 23 -24.97 6.34 -13.86
N GLN A 24 -25.07 6.80 -15.11
CA GLN A 24 -25.15 5.92 -16.28
C GLN A 24 -23.92 5.00 -16.39
N ARG A 25 -22.73 5.58 -16.16
CA ARG A 25 -21.50 4.82 -16.16
C ARG A 25 -21.48 3.75 -15.05
N MET A 26 -21.95 4.08 -13.84
CA MET A 26 -22.00 3.15 -12.72
C MET A 26 -23.03 2.04 -12.92
N GLN A 27 -24.14 2.28 -13.62
CA GLN A 27 -25.06 1.23 -14.05
C GLN A 27 -24.37 0.22 -14.99
N ALA A 28 -23.59 0.69 -15.96
CA ALA A 28 -22.82 -0.17 -16.84
C ALA A 28 -21.73 -0.95 -16.06
N VAL A 29 -21.07 -0.31 -15.09
CA VAL A 29 -20.11 -0.95 -14.17
C VAL A 29 -20.78 -2.08 -13.38
N GLY A 30 -22.02 -1.90 -12.95
CA GLY A 30 -22.80 -2.94 -12.27
C GLY A 30 -23.02 -4.19 -13.14
N GLN A 31 -23.30 -4.00 -14.42
CA GLN A 31 -23.42 -5.14 -15.36
C GLN A 31 -22.10 -5.88 -15.54
N VAL A 32 -20.97 -5.13 -15.60
CA VAL A 32 -19.63 -5.72 -15.66
C VAL A 32 -19.33 -6.53 -14.39
N ALA A 33 -19.66 -5.99 -13.21
CA ALA A 33 -19.47 -6.68 -11.94
C ALA A 33 -20.22 -8.04 -11.91
N GLN A 34 -21.49 -8.05 -12.29
CA GLN A 34 -22.29 -9.29 -12.37
C GLN A 34 -21.71 -10.30 -13.35
N TYR A 35 -21.23 -9.85 -14.51
CA TYR A 35 -20.56 -10.71 -15.47
C TYR A 35 -19.30 -11.35 -14.88
N LYS A 36 -18.44 -10.53 -14.25
CA LYS A 36 -17.19 -11.00 -13.62
C LYS A 36 -17.46 -12.01 -12.51
N ALA A 37 -18.46 -11.74 -11.65
CA ALA A 37 -18.86 -12.66 -10.59
C ALA A 37 -19.29 -14.03 -11.15
N ARG A 38 -20.07 -14.06 -12.23
CA ARG A 38 -20.52 -15.32 -12.86
C ARG A 38 -19.41 -16.10 -13.56
N THR A 39 -18.39 -15.41 -14.07
CA THR A 39 -17.31 -16.02 -14.87
C THR A 39 -16.01 -16.22 -14.10
N GLY A 40 -15.97 -15.86 -12.81
CA GLY A 40 -14.76 -15.95 -11.97
C GLY A 40 -13.64 -14.97 -12.36
N LYS A 41 -13.95 -13.95 -13.16
CA LYS A 41 -12.96 -12.92 -13.55
C LYS A 41 -12.73 -11.94 -12.42
N GLN A 42 -11.48 -11.56 -12.23
CA GLN A 42 -11.11 -10.54 -11.24
C GLN A 42 -11.69 -9.16 -11.59
N VAL A 43 -11.99 -8.37 -10.54
CA VAL A 43 -12.47 -6.98 -10.71
C VAL A 43 -11.40 -6.12 -11.39
N PHE A 44 -10.14 -6.23 -10.98
CA PHE A 44 -9.03 -5.51 -11.58
C PHE A 44 -8.54 -6.21 -12.86
N ASP A 45 -8.49 -5.47 -13.95
CA ASP A 45 -7.98 -5.90 -15.26
C ASP A 45 -7.03 -4.81 -15.77
N PRO A 46 -5.71 -4.93 -15.46
CA PRO A 46 -4.73 -3.89 -15.77
C PRO A 46 -4.61 -3.62 -17.29
N ALA A 47 -4.69 -4.67 -18.12
CA ALA A 47 -4.60 -4.50 -19.57
C ALA A 47 -5.79 -3.68 -20.12
N ARG A 48 -6.99 -3.97 -19.63
CA ARG A 48 -8.19 -3.22 -20.00
C ARG A 48 -8.14 -1.78 -19.48
N GLU A 49 -7.67 -1.55 -18.26
CA GLU A 49 -7.56 -0.20 -17.69
C GLU A 49 -6.53 0.64 -18.44
N ALA A 50 -5.39 0.08 -18.81
CA ALA A 50 -4.40 0.77 -19.63
C ALA A 50 -5.00 1.25 -20.97
N LEU A 51 -5.72 0.36 -21.67
CA LEU A 51 -6.43 0.71 -22.91
C LEU A 51 -7.50 1.79 -22.70
N VAL A 52 -8.23 1.75 -21.58
CA VAL A 52 -9.23 2.77 -21.24
C VAL A 52 -8.57 4.11 -21.02
N LEU A 53 -7.47 4.16 -20.27
CA LEU A 53 -6.71 5.39 -20.02
C LEU A 53 -6.17 5.98 -21.31
N GLU A 54 -5.51 5.20 -22.14
CA GLU A 54 -4.95 5.65 -23.42
C GLU A 54 -6.04 6.19 -24.35
N LYS A 55 -7.05 5.37 -24.65
CA LYS A 55 -8.13 5.71 -25.58
C LYS A 55 -8.92 6.94 -25.15
N ASN A 56 -9.20 7.08 -23.84
CA ASN A 56 -10.03 8.20 -23.39
C ASN A 56 -9.21 9.48 -23.20
N THR A 57 -7.94 9.39 -22.78
CA THR A 57 -7.05 10.57 -22.75
C THR A 57 -6.92 11.19 -24.15
N ALA A 58 -6.77 10.38 -25.20
CA ALA A 58 -6.68 10.83 -26.58
C ALA A 58 -7.96 11.55 -27.10
N ARG A 59 -9.10 11.42 -26.42
CA ARG A 59 -10.34 12.16 -26.79
C ARG A 59 -10.32 13.63 -26.38
N VAL A 60 -9.45 14.00 -25.43
CA VAL A 60 -9.29 15.39 -25.00
C VAL A 60 -8.52 16.15 -26.08
N GLN A 61 -9.19 17.15 -26.70
CA GLN A 61 -8.65 17.90 -27.84
C GLN A 61 -7.50 18.84 -27.46
N ASN A 62 -7.54 19.42 -26.25
CA ASN A 62 -6.46 20.26 -25.74
C ASN A 62 -5.36 19.38 -25.12
N PRO A 63 -4.13 19.32 -25.71
CA PRO A 63 -3.04 18.51 -25.20
C PRO A 63 -2.61 18.86 -23.77
N GLU A 64 -2.71 20.13 -23.37
CA GLU A 64 -2.35 20.59 -22.03
C GLU A 64 -3.27 20.01 -20.93
N LEU A 65 -4.52 19.67 -21.28
CA LEU A 65 -5.49 19.09 -20.36
C LEU A 65 -5.41 17.55 -20.29
N GLN A 66 -4.74 16.90 -21.24
CA GLN A 66 -4.66 15.44 -21.29
C GLN A 66 -4.05 14.81 -20.02
N PRO A 67 -2.97 15.34 -19.41
CA PRO A 67 -2.44 14.79 -18.17
C PRO A 67 -3.43 14.86 -17.00
N TYR A 68 -4.14 15.99 -16.85
CA TYR A 68 -5.15 16.18 -15.80
C TYR A 68 -6.34 15.24 -15.98
N TYR A 69 -6.81 15.07 -17.22
CA TYR A 69 -7.90 14.15 -17.52
C TYR A 69 -7.50 12.69 -17.30
N ARG A 70 -6.23 12.33 -17.53
CA ARG A 70 -5.69 11.01 -17.24
C ARG A 70 -5.75 10.69 -15.74
N GLU A 71 -5.38 11.64 -14.89
CA GLU A 71 -5.48 11.47 -13.42
C GLU A 71 -6.96 11.36 -12.99
N PHE A 72 -7.84 12.21 -13.49
CA PHE A 72 -9.29 12.09 -13.26
C PHE A 72 -9.82 10.70 -13.64
N LEU A 73 -9.38 10.15 -14.77
CA LEU A 73 -9.79 8.79 -15.21
C LEU A 73 -9.27 7.69 -14.30
N LYS A 74 -8.05 7.80 -13.77
CA LYS A 74 -7.52 6.83 -12.80
C LYS A 74 -8.40 6.75 -11.57
N GLU A 75 -8.80 7.89 -11.02
CA GLU A 75 -9.72 7.95 -9.88
C GLU A 75 -11.11 7.40 -10.22
N ALA A 76 -11.63 7.71 -11.39
CA ALA A 76 -12.92 7.17 -11.87
C ALA A 76 -12.88 5.63 -12.03
N LEU A 77 -11.75 5.07 -12.42
CA LEU A 77 -11.53 3.62 -12.47
C LEU A 77 -11.43 3.02 -11.07
N ALA A 78 -10.73 3.68 -10.13
CA ALA A 78 -10.63 3.24 -8.73
C ALA A 78 -12.01 3.20 -8.05
N VAL A 79 -12.81 4.25 -8.19
CA VAL A 79 -14.20 4.29 -7.70
C VAL A 79 -15.05 3.17 -8.30
N SER A 80 -14.86 2.87 -9.60
CA SER A 80 -15.60 1.81 -10.28
C SER A 80 -15.22 0.42 -9.77
N ARG A 81 -13.97 0.17 -9.46
CA ARG A 81 -13.52 -1.08 -8.82
C ARG A 81 -14.14 -1.24 -7.43
N ALA A 82 -14.06 -0.18 -6.61
CA ALA A 82 -14.65 -0.20 -5.28
C ALA A 82 -16.15 -0.55 -5.33
N TYR A 83 -16.90 0.07 -6.25
CA TYR A 83 -18.32 -0.23 -6.42
C TYR A 83 -18.58 -1.67 -6.91
N GLN A 84 -17.75 -2.20 -7.82
CA GLN A 84 -17.83 -3.59 -8.23
C GLN A 84 -17.64 -4.53 -7.04
N HIS A 85 -16.64 -4.30 -6.17
CA HIS A 85 -16.40 -5.12 -4.98
C HIS A 85 -17.61 -5.12 -4.03
N VAL A 86 -18.25 -3.96 -3.81
CA VAL A 86 -19.48 -3.87 -3.01
C VAL A 86 -20.60 -4.71 -3.62
N LEU A 87 -20.82 -4.60 -4.93
CA LEU A 87 -21.92 -5.29 -5.63
C LEU A 87 -21.78 -6.82 -5.62
N ILE A 88 -20.55 -7.33 -5.60
CA ILE A 88 -20.29 -8.79 -5.56
C ILE A 88 -20.05 -9.32 -4.15
N GLY A 89 -20.23 -8.47 -3.11
CA GLY A 89 -20.04 -8.86 -1.71
C GLY A 89 -18.58 -9.11 -1.30
N GLN A 90 -17.62 -8.62 -2.08
CA GLN A 90 -16.17 -8.72 -1.82
C GLN A 90 -15.60 -7.34 -1.51
N ASP A 91 -16.16 -6.67 -0.51
CA ASP A 91 -15.79 -5.30 -0.15
C ASP A 91 -14.91 -5.19 1.11
N VAL A 92 -14.45 -6.33 1.63
CA VAL A 92 -13.59 -6.39 2.82
C VAL A 92 -12.13 -6.31 2.42
N ALA A 93 -11.42 -5.31 2.97
CA ALA A 93 -9.97 -5.21 2.94
C ALA A 93 -9.40 -5.50 4.33
N ALA A 94 -8.38 -6.36 4.40
CA ALA A 94 -7.76 -6.84 5.64
C ALA A 94 -6.54 -6.00 6.02
N TYR A 95 -6.33 -5.78 7.32
CA TYR A 95 -5.11 -5.18 7.86
C TYR A 95 -4.76 -5.78 9.23
N GLN A 96 -3.50 -5.67 9.64
CA GLN A 96 -3.07 -6.10 10.96
C GLN A 96 -3.11 -4.94 11.95
N GLY A 97 -3.59 -5.22 13.16
CA GLY A 97 -3.61 -4.30 14.30
C GLY A 97 -5.01 -3.83 14.66
N VAL A 98 -5.11 -2.60 15.14
CA VAL A 98 -6.37 -1.97 15.58
C VAL A 98 -6.72 -0.77 14.70
N GLU A 99 -7.93 -0.27 14.82
CA GLU A 99 -8.33 0.97 14.14
C GLU A 99 -7.42 2.13 14.56
N GLY A 100 -6.96 2.94 13.59
CA GLY A 100 -5.96 3.99 13.81
C GLY A 100 -4.49 3.53 13.71
N ALA A 101 -4.20 2.22 13.65
CA ALA A 101 -2.84 1.74 13.38
C ALA A 101 -2.38 2.14 11.95
N TRP A 102 -1.07 2.24 11.72
CA TRP A 102 -0.52 2.67 10.42
C TRP A 102 -0.99 1.80 9.25
N SER A 103 -1.17 0.49 9.46
CA SER A 103 -1.75 -0.40 8.45
C SER A 103 -3.22 -0.05 8.13
N HIS A 104 -4.00 0.38 9.14
CA HIS A 104 -5.37 0.87 8.94
C HIS A 104 -5.39 2.19 8.18
N ILE A 105 -4.49 3.13 8.53
CA ILE A 105 -4.37 4.43 7.84
C ILE A 105 -4.00 4.20 6.36
N ALA A 106 -2.99 3.37 6.09
CA ALA A 106 -2.62 2.98 4.73
C ALA A 106 -3.79 2.35 3.96
N LEU A 107 -4.55 1.45 4.60
CA LEU A 107 -5.74 0.85 4.00
C LEU A 107 -6.80 1.89 3.64
N ARG A 108 -7.09 2.83 4.55
CA ARG A 108 -8.08 3.88 4.31
C ARG A 108 -7.69 4.84 3.19
N GLN A 109 -6.39 5.15 3.09
CA GLN A 109 -5.87 5.95 1.98
C GLN A 109 -6.00 5.22 0.63
N LEU A 110 -5.70 3.93 0.59
CA LEU A 110 -5.73 3.13 -0.63
C LEU A 110 -7.15 2.70 -1.02
N PHE A 111 -8.01 2.43 -0.04
CA PHE A 111 -9.34 1.84 -0.20
C PHE A 111 -10.36 2.54 0.69
N PRO A 112 -10.69 3.82 0.42
CA PRO A 112 -11.58 4.62 1.28
C PRO A 112 -13.00 4.04 1.41
N PHE A 113 -13.45 3.26 0.43
CA PHE A 113 -14.79 2.68 0.39
C PHE A 113 -14.86 1.22 0.86
N ALA A 114 -13.72 0.58 1.14
CA ALA A 114 -13.70 -0.81 1.59
C ALA A 114 -14.16 -0.93 3.05
N LYS A 115 -14.73 -2.07 3.39
CA LYS A 115 -14.90 -2.46 4.79
C LYS A 115 -13.55 -2.91 5.34
N ALA A 116 -12.94 -2.10 6.20
CA ALA A 116 -11.69 -2.46 6.84
C ALA A 116 -11.95 -3.53 7.91
N ARG A 117 -11.24 -4.65 7.85
CA ARG A 117 -11.27 -5.71 8.85
C ARG A 117 -9.91 -5.90 9.48
N ALA A 118 -9.88 -5.75 10.81
CA ALA A 118 -8.69 -5.93 11.62
C ALA A 118 -8.41 -7.41 11.87
N TYR A 119 -7.14 -7.77 11.87
CA TYR A 119 -6.62 -9.08 12.26
C TYR A 119 -5.46 -8.91 13.24
N SER A 120 -5.23 -9.91 14.10
CA SER A 120 -4.21 -9.82 15.15
C SER A 120 -2.79 -9.97 14.60
N THR A 121 -2.63 -10.75 13.54
CA THR A 121 -1.32 -11.07 12.95
C THR A 121 -1.30 -10.86 11.44
N TRP A 122 -0.11 -10.69 10.88
CA TRP A 122 0.08 -10.62 9.42
C TRP A 122 -0.29 -11.93 8.72
N ASN A 123 -0.08 -13.08 9.39
CA ASN A 123 -0.47 -14.39 8.87
C ASN A 123 -2.00 -14.49 8.69
N GLU A 124 -2.77 -14.04 9.67
CA GLU A 124 -4.24 -14.01 9.57
C GLU A 124 -4.73 -13.11 8.43
N VAL A 125 -4.03 -11.98 8.15
CA VAL A 125 -4.33 -11.13 6.99
C VAL A 125 -4.10 -11.90 5.68
N VAL A 126 -2.98 -12.62 5.58
CA VAL A 126 -2.63 -13.45 4.42
C VAL A 126 -3.67 -14.55 4.21
N GLU A 127 -4.02 -15.28 5.26
CA GLU A 127 -5.03 -16.36 5.22
C GLU A 127 -6.40 -15.82 4.80
N ALA A 128 -6.82 -14.66 5.32
CA ALA A 128 -8.09 -14.03 4.96
C ALA A 128 -8.17 -13.72 3.46
N VAL A 129 -7.05 -13.29 2.85
CA VAL A 129 -6.98 -13.05 1.41
C VAL A 129 -6.99 -14.36 0.62
N GLU A 130 -6.25 -15.38 1.04
CA GLU A 130 -6.23 -16.70 0.39
C GLU A 130 -7.58 -17.41 0.43
N LEU A 131 -8.27 -17.32 1.56
CA LEU A 131 -9.61 -17.92 1.74
C LEU A 131 -10.71 -17.12 1.02
N GLY A 132 -10.45 -15.85 0.68
CA GLY A 132 -11.42 -14.96 0.03
C GLY A 132 -12.33 -14.21 1.01
N ASP A 133 -12.03 -14.24 2.32
CA ASP A 133 -12.70 -13.45 3.36
C ASP A 133 -12.43 -11.96 3.23
N ALA A 134 -11.30 -11.62 2.58
CA ALA A 134 -10.95 -10.29 2.14
C ALA A 134 -10.46 -10.33 0.68
N TYR A 135 -10.81 -9.31 -0.11
CA TYR A 135 -10.33 -9.24 -1.49
C TYR A 135 -8.88 -8.77 -1.59
N CYS A 136 -8.40 -8.06 -0.58
CA CYS A 136 -7.00 -7.64 -0.47
C CYS A 136 -6.58 -7.52 1.00
N GLY A 137 -5.27 -7.51 1.22
CA GLY A 137 -4.66 -7.25 2.52
C GLY A 137 -3.59 -6.16 2.43
N VAL A 138 -3.49 -5.28 3.43
CA VAL A 138 -2.47 -4.24 3.53
C VAL A 138 -1.47 -4.61 4.62
N LEU A 139 -0.21 -4.75 4.25
CA LEU A 139 0.88 -5.20 5.12
C LEU A 139 2.06 -4.22 5.08
N PRO A 140 2.73 -3.92 6.21
CA PRO A 140 3.97 -3.16 6.21
C PRO A 140 5.09 -4.00 5.57
N PHE A 141 5.92 -3.40 4.72
CA PHE A 141 6.96 -4.12 4.00
C PHE A 141 8.37 -3.64 4.32
N GLU A 142 8.53 -2.33 4.47
CA GLU A 142 9.80 -1.68 4.76
C GLU A 142 9.56 -0.35 5.45
N ASN A 143 10.45 0.03 6.35
CA ASN A 143 10.46 1.35 6.97
C ASN A 143 11.83 2.00 6.74
N SER A 144 11.87 3.27 6.38
CA SER A 144 13.11 3.99 6.05
C SER A 144 14.15 3.98 7.16
N ASN A 145 13.71 3.90 8.43
CA ASN A 145 14.58 3.97 9.61
C ASN A 145 14.81 2.59 10.26
N ALA A 146 13.77 1.75 10.29
CA ALA A 146 13.84 0.44 10.95
C ALA A 146 14.22 -0.70 9.99
N GLY A 147 14.21 -0.43 8.67
CA GLY A 147 14.53 -1.41 7.64
C GLY A 147 13.37 -2.36 7.34
N ASP A 148 13.71 -3.57 6.96
CA ASP A 148 12.79 -4.56 6.40
C ASP A 148 11.84 -5.17 7.42
N VAL A 149 10.58 -5.35 7.02
CA VAL A 149 9.63 -6.20 7.73
C VAL A 149 9.76 -7.63 7.20
N SER A 150 10.88 -8.27 7.55
CA SER A 150 11.30 -9.57 7.02
C SER A 150 10.24 -10.67 7.13
N ALA A 151 9.43 -10.66 8.20
CA ALA A 151 8.37 -11.63 8.39
C ALA A 151 7.28 -11.57 7.31
N VAL A 152 6.98 -10.36 6.78
CA VAL A 152 6.03 -10.21 5.66
C VAL A 152 6.61 -10.77 4.37
N LEU A 153 7.92 -10.60 4.15
CA LEU A 153 8.59 -11.22 3.00
C LEU A 153 8.57 -12.75 3.08
N ASP A 154 8.78 -13.32 4.29
CA ASP A 154 8.69 -14.78 4.52
C ASP A 154 7.26 -15.29 4.26
N LEU A 155 6.22 -14.52 4.64
CA LEU A 155 4.84 -14.86 4.32
C LEU A 155 4.58 -14.87 2.81
N LEU A 156 5.08 -13.85 2.07
CA LEU A 156 4.96 -13.84 0.62
C LEU A 156 5.64 -15.06 -0.02
N TYR A 157 6.79 -15.48 0.51
CA TYR A 157 7.46 -16.70 0.04
C TYR A 157 6.63 -17.95 0.30
N ALA A 158 6.09 -18.09 1.52
CA ALA A 158 5.32 -19.27 1.96
C ALA A 158 3.95 -19.41 1.26
N HIS A 159 3.39 -18.32 0.75
CA HIS A 159 2.04 -18.26 0.14
C HIS A 159 2.11 -17.95 -1.37
N PRO A 160 2.39 -18.97 -2.23
CA PRO A 160 2.59 -18.75 -3.66
C PRO A 160 1.34 -18.34 -4.43
N GLY A 161 0.17 -18.48 -3.85
CA GLY A 161 -1.12 -18.04 -4.42
C GLY A 161 -1.41 -16.53 -4.29
N LEU A 162 -0.49 -15.78 -3.69
CA LEU A 162 -0.63 -14.33 -3.52
C LEU A 162 0.27 -13.56 -4.46
N LYS A 163 -0.20 -12.39 -4.88
CA LYS A 163 0.57 -11.37 -5.61
C LYS A 163 0.59 -10.05 -4.84
N VAL A 164 1.58 -9.23 -5.11
CA VAL A 164 1.62 -7.82 -4.71
C VAL A 164 0.98 -7.00 -5.83
N ALA A 165 -0.17 -6.42 -5.55
CA ALA A 165 -0.93 -5.65 -6.53
C ALA A 165 -0.50 -4.18 -6.57
N ARG A 166 -0.07 -3.63 -5.43
CA ARG A 166 0.35 -2.23 -5.28
C ARG A 166 1.38 -2.11 -4.15
N MET A 167 2.17 -1.04 -4.21
CA MET A 167 2.91 -0.50 -3.08
C MET A 167 2.46 0.94 -2.79
N CYS A 168 2.57 1.38 -1.56
CA CYS A 168 2.40 2.78 -1.22
C CYS A 168 3.35 3.18 -0.10
N ASP A 169 3.90 4.36 -0.21
CA ASP A 169 4.76 4.95 0.80
C ASP A 169 3.91 5.90 1.66
N LEU A 170 3.90 5.66 2.97
CA LEU A 170 3.16 6.44 3.95
C LEU A 170 4.15 7.16 4.88
N PRO A 171 4.17 8.50 4.88
CA PRO A 171 4.93 9.26 5.87
C PRO A 171 4.46 8.95 7.29
N ILE A 172 5.38 8.63 8.19
CA ILE A 172 5.09 8.29 9.59
C ILE A 172 5.42 9.50 10.44
N ARG A 173 4.40 10.29 10.75
CA ARG A 173 4.51 11.42 11.64
C ARG A 173 3.95 11.05 13.00
N GLN A 174 4.75 11.19 14.03
CA GLN A 174 4.37 10.90 15.40
C GLN A 174 4.04 12.23 16.12
N ASP A 175 2.86 12.30 16.70
CA ASP A 175 2.39 13.44 17.49
C ASP A 175 2.18 13.04 18.95
N LEU A 176 2.31 13.98 19.88
CA LEU A 176 1.98 13.77 21.30
C LEU A 176 0.50 14.05 21.52
N LEU A 177 -0.23 13.04 21.89
CA LEU A 177 -1.69 13.04 22.06
C LEU A 177 -2.06 12.94 23.52
N ALA A 178 -3.04 13.74 23.97
CA ALA A 178 -3.57 13.68 25.34
C ALA A 178 -5.08 13.94 25.36
N LEU A 179 -5.70 13.78 26.51
CA LEU A 179 -7.09 14.15 26.71
C LEU A 179 -7.33 15.64 26.42
N PRO A 180 -8.53 16.00 25.94
CA PRO A 180 -8.92 17.40 25.87
C PRO A 180 -8.67 18.10 27.20
N GLU A 181 -8.20 19.35 27.17
CA GLU A 181 -7.86 20.17 28.34
C GLU A 181 -6.55 19.80 29.06
N ALA A 182 -5.91 18.64 28.79
CA ALA A 182 -4.59 18.34 29.34
C ALA A 182 -3.53 19.34 28.82
N GLN A 183 -2.61 19.71 29.70
CA GLN A 183 -1.54 20.64 29.33
C GLN A 183 -0.20 19.92 29.27
N LEU A 184 0.66 20.33 28.32
CA LEU A 184 1.98 19.73 28.12
C LEU A 184 2.81 19.71 29.41
N SER A 185 2.70 20.74 30.24
CA SER A 185 3.40 20.87 31.53
C SER A 185 2.93 19.88 32.60
N GLU A 186 1.76 19.31 32.44
CA GLU A 186 1.15 18.37 33.41
C GLU A 186 1.39 16.91 33.06
N ILE A 187 1.83 16.65 31.82
CA ILE A 187 2.12 15.29 31.37
C ILE A 187 3.31 14.72 32.17
N LYS A 188 3.13 13.52 32.70
CA LYS A 188 4.14 12.77 33.46
C LYS A 188 4.59 11.53 32.72
N THR A 189 3.67 10.82 32.06
CA THR A 189 3.94 9.55 31.41
C THR A 189 3.44 9.54 29.98
N VAL A 190 4.31 9.07 29.07
CA VAL A 190 4.00 8.89 27.65
C VAL A 190 4.00 7.40 27.31
N VAL A 191 2.89 6.95 26.71
CA VAL A 191 2.66 5.55 26.33
C VAL A 191 2.73 5.43 24.82
N SER A 192 3.47 4.47 24.30
CA SER A 192 3.47 4.13 22.86
C SER A 192 4.18 2.84 22.57
N HIS A 193 4.17 2.42 21.29
CA HIS A 193 5.04 1.35 20.81
C HIS A 193 6.51 1.70 21.04
N GLN A 194 7.32 0.69 21.42
CA GLN A 194 8.73 0.92 21.77
C GLN A 194 9.52 1.64 20.68
N GLN A 195 9.25 1.35 19.42
CA GLN A 195 9.90 2.03 18.29
C GLN A 195 9.54 3.52 18.21
N ALA A 196 8.25 3.87 18.40
CA ALA A 196 7.82 5.27 18.40
C ALA A 196 8.42 6.05 19.58
N LEU A 197 8.50 5.44 20.76
CA LEU A 197 9.19 6.03 21.92
C LEU A 197 10.69 6.25 21.64
N ALA A 198 11.36 5.29 21.00
CA ALA A 198 12.75 5.41 20.64
C ALA A 198 13.00 6.55 19.62
N GLN A 199 12.16 6.63 18.58
CA GLN A 199 12.21 7.67 17.56
C GLN A 199 11.89 9.07 18.08
N SER A 200 11.19 9.18 19.22
CA SER A 200 10.87 10.44 19.89
C SER A 200 11.75 10.71 21.13
N GLY A 201 12.85 9.98 21.26
CA GLY A 201 13.74 10.01 22.42
C GLY A 201 14.22 11.40 22.87
N PRO A 202 14.73 12.27 21.98
CA PRO A 202 15.13 13.62 22.33
C PRO A 202 13.99 14.48 22.89
N PHE A 203 12.82 14.44 22.26
CA PHE A 203 11.62 15.14 22.74
C PHE A 203 11.22 14.68 24.13
N LEU A 204 11.16 13.34 24.34
CA LEU A 204 10.80 12.75 25.64
C LEU A 204 11.79 13.12 26.75
N LYS A 205 13.08 13.14 26.44
CA LYS A 205 14.15 13.55 27.38
C LYS A 205 14.09 15.03 27.70
N LEU A 206 13.86 15.89 26.72
CA LEU A 206 13.74 17.34 26.91
C LEU A 206 12.66 17.68 27.94
N HIS A 207 11.50 17.01 27.83
CA HIS A 207 10.37 17.21 28.73
C HIS A 207 10.43 16.35 30.00
N ARG A 208 11.42 15.44 30.13
CA ARG A 208 11.60 14.52 31.25
C ARG A 208 10.39 13.60 31.50
N PHE A 209 9.70 13.21 30.44
CA PHE A 209 8.58 12.30 30.54
C PHE A 209 9.04 10.87 30.89
N ALA A 210 8.31 10.21 31.79
CA ALA A 210 8.41 8.76 31.94
C ALA A 210 7.80 8.09 30.72
N THR A 211 8.34 6.94 30.31
CA THR A 211 7.85 6.20 29.14
C THR A 211 7.33 4.83 29.54
N LYS A 212 6.25 4.39 28.87
CA LYS A 212 5.66 3.05 29.02
C LYS A 212 5.46 2.43 27.65
N ALA A 213 6.15 1.31 27.42
CA ALA A 213 5.98 0.56 26.17
C ALA A 213 4.60 -0.10 26.07
N TRP A 214 4.03 -0.09 24.86
CA TRP A 214 2.71 -0.64 24.53
C TRP A 214 2.76 -1.47 23.25
N GLY A 215 1.69 -2.25 22.98
CA GLY A 215 1.64 -3.16 21.82
C GLY A 215 1.70 -2.46 20.46
N ASN A 216 1.02 -1.31 20.32
CA ASN A 216 1.10 -0.44 19.14
C ASN A 216 0.70 0.99 19.51
N THR A 217 0.97 1.94 18.59
CA THR A 217 0.75 3.38 18.81
C THR A 217 -0.73 3.74 18.95
N ALA A 218 -1.60 3.16 18.14
CA ALA A 218 -3.03 3.45 18.16
C ALA A 218 -3.73 2.87 19.42
N ASP A 219 -3.33 1.66 19.84
CA ASP A 219 -3.83 1.07 21.08
C ASP A 219 -3.36 1.83 22.32
N ALA A 220 -2.15 2.40 22.29
CA ALA A 220 -1.67 3.30 23.33
C ALA A 220 -2.52 4.59 23.41
N ALA A 221 -2.90 5.16 22.27
CA ALA A 221 -3.77 6.33 22.25
C ALA A 221 -5.19 5.99 22.77
N ARG A 222 -5.73 4.85 22.38
CA ARG A 222 -7.01 4.34 22.92
C ARG A 222 -6.92 4.18 24.44
N TYR A 223 -5.86 3.59 24.95
CA TYR A 223 -5.62 3.43 26.37
C TYR A 223 -5.64 4.79 27.09
N VAL A 224 -4.95 5.80 26.57
CA VAL A 224 -4.96 7.17 27.16
C VAL A 224 -6.37 7.76 27.17
N ALA A 225 -7.13 7.60 26.10
CA ALA A 225 -8.52 8.07 26.03
C ALA A 225 -9.43 7.39 27.07
N GLU A 226 -9.26 6.09 27.30
CA GLU A 226 -10.09 5.30 28.23
C GLU A 226 -9.72 5.55 29.70
N GLN A 227 -8.46 5.90 30.02
CA GLN A 227 -8.04 6.10 31.41
C GLN A 227 -8.58 7.38 32.05
N GLY A 228 -8.88 8.43 31.27
CA GLY A 228 -9.36 9.70 31.80
C GLY A 228 -8.33 10.48 32.63
N ASP A 229 -7.04 10.09 32.60
CA ASP A 229 -5.96 10.72 33.38
C ASP A 229 -5.24 11.79 32.51
N GLN A 230 -5.38 13.05 32.91
CA GLN A 230 -4.78 14.20 32.22
C GLN A 230 -3.24 14.23 32.29
N THR A 231 -2.61 13.40 33.12
CA THR A 231 -1.17 13.31 33.23
C THR A 231 -0.56 12.27 32.27
N LEU A 232 -1.42 11.54 31.53
CA LEU A 232 -1.02 10.57 30.51
C LEU A 232 -1.10 11.17 29.11
N ALA A 233 -0.12 10.81 28.27
CA ALA A 233 -0.14 11.10 26.86
C ALA A 233 0.27 9.86 26.05
N ALA A 234 -0.09 9.82 24.77
CA ALA A 234 0.36 8.82 23.84
C ALA A 234 1.16 9.45 22.70
N ILE A 235 2.07 8.69 22.10
CA ILE A 235 2.66 9.03 20.79
C ILE A 235 1.97 8.18 19.74
N ALA A 236 1.25 8.85 18.82
CA ALA A 236 0.56 8.23 17.70
C ALA A 236 0.30 9.25 16.58
N SER A 237 -0.47 8.90 15.54
CA SER A 237 -0.79 9.78 14.42
C SER A 237 -1.90 10.78 14.73
N ALA A 238 -1.97 11.88 13.97
CA ALA A 238 -3.06 12.84 14.03
C ALA A 238 -4.44 12.22 13.72
N GLU A 239 -4.49 11.21 12.84
CA GLU A 239 -5.71 10.45 12.54
C GLU A 239 -6.20 9.69 13.77
N THR A 240 -5.27 9.14 14.55
CA THR A 240 -5.58 8.45 15.81
C THR A 240 -6.11 9.42 16.86
N ALA A 241 -5.58 10.66 16.92
CA ALA A 241 -6.12 11.70 17.78
C ALA A 241 -7.61 11.97 17.49
N LYS A 242 -7.96 12.15 16.22
CA LYS A 242 -9.36 12.34 15.78
C LYS A 242 -10.25 11.15 16.13
N LEU A 243 -9.74 9.94 15.93
CA LEU A 243 -10.48 8.71 16.18
C LEU A 243 -10.89 8.54 17.64
N TYR A 244 -9.98 8.85 18.57
CA TYR A 244 -10.22 8.65 20.01
C TYR A 244 -10.56 9.94 20.77
N GLY A 245 -10.80 11.05 20.06
CA GLY A 245 -11.18 12.34 20.70
C GLY A 245 -10.06 12.93 21.54
N LEU A 246 -8.80 12.70 21.19
CA LEU A 246 -7.63 13.28 21.83
C LEU A 246 -7.22 14.58 21.16
N GLN A 247 -6.60 15.49 21.91
CA GLN A 247 -5.94 16.66 21.37
C GLN A 247 -4.46 16.39 21.07
N ILE A 248 -3.90 17.13 20.13
CA ILE A 248 -2.47 17.11 19.81
C ILE A 248 -1.80 18.19 20.67
N LEU A 249 -0.92 17.80 21.61
CA LEU A 249 -0.14 18.71 22.44
C LEU A 249 1.16 19.16 21.76
N ALA A 250 1.75 18.30 20.93
CA ALA A 250 2.92 18.61 20.12
C ALA A 250 2.89 17.79 18.83
N GLU A 251 3.22 18.44 17.72
CA GLU A 251 3.26 17.82 16.41
C GLU A 251 4.69 17.40 16.02
N GLY A 252 4.83 16.26 15.31
CA GLY A 252 6.08 15.82 14.74
C GLY A 252 7.17 15.59 15.79
N VAL A 253 6.86 14.84 16.86
CA VAL A 253 7.77 14.59 17.98
C VAL A 253 8.86 13.55 17.68
N ASN A 254 8.84 12.89 16.53
CA ASN A 254 9.89 12.00 16.06
C ASN A 254 11.07 12.80 15.47
N GLU A 255 12.29 12.31 15.71
CA GLU A 255 13.55 12.97 15.32
C GLU A 255 13.69 13.16 13.82
N ASP A 256 13.30 12.11 13.05
CA ASP A 256 13.42 12.09 11.60
C ASP A 256 12.10 12.46 10.94
N GLY A 257 12.08 13.64 10.32
CA GLY A 257 10.93 14.14 9.54
C GLY A 257 10.64 13.30 8.29
N ASP A 258 11.60 12.51 7.81
CA ASP A 258 11.52 11.70 6.59
C ASP A 258 11.18 10.22 6.87
N ASN A 259 10.73 9.88 8.09
CA ASN A 259 10.30 8.53 8.43
C ASN A 259 9.12 8.10 7.57
N THR A 260 9.33 7.08 6.75
CA THR A 260 8.32 6.57 5.80
C THR A 260 8.22 5.06 5.93
N THR A 261 7.00 4.55 5.96
CA THR A 261 6.75 3.11 5.86
C THR A 261 6.14 2.78 4.51
N ARG A 262 6.79 1.86 3.81
CA ARG A 262 6.25 1.26 2.60
C ARG A 262 5.31 0.13 2.96
N PHE A 263 4.09 0.20 2.46
CA PHE A 263 3.08 -0.85 2.57
C PHE A 263 2.90 -1.54 1.23
N ILE A 264 2.59 -2.83 1.29
CA ILE A 264 2.16 -3.61 0.13
C ILE A 264 0.69 -3.97 0.25
N VAL A 265 0.04 -4.04 -0.91
CA VAL A 265 -1.29 -4.62 -1.06
C VAL A 265 -1.13 -6.00 -1.63
N ILE A 266 -1.58 -7.01 -0.90
CA ILE A 266 -1.62 -8.39 -1.36
C ILE A 266 -3.02 -8.74 -1.86
N GLU A 267 -3.08 -9.50 -2.94
CA GLU A 267 -4.30 -10.05 -3.52
C GLU A 267 -4.07 -11.52 -3.91
N LYS A 268 -5.16 -12.27 -4.00
CA LYS A 268 -5.09 -13.63 -4.53
C LYS A 268 -4.73 -13.60 -6.02
N GLU A 269 -3.77 -14.43 -6.42
CA GLU A 269 -3.43 -14.57 -7.84
C GLU A 269 -4.63 -15.19 -8.59
N GLY A 270 -4.97 -14.62 -9.75
CA GLY A 270 -6.07 -15.13 -10.57
C GLY A 270 -5.72 -16.47 -11.21
N VAL A 271 -6.74 -17.24 -11.57
CA VAL A 271 -6.61 -18.55 -12.24
C VAL A 271 -5.85 -18.43 -13.57
N GLN A 272 -5.96 -17.31 -14.26
CA GLN A 272 -5.18 -17.03 -15.48
C GLN A 272 -4.03 -16.09 -15.14
N ARG A 273 -2.80 -16.59 -15.23
CA ARG A 273 -1.61 -15.73 -15.20
C ARG A 273 -1.70 -14.73 -16.35
N GLN A 274 -1.81 -13.46 -15.98
CA GLN A 274 -1.75 -12.40 -16.98
C GLN A 274 -0.31 -12.28 -17.53
N PRO A 275 -0.13 -11.90 -18.81
CA PRO A 275 1.20 -11.59 -19.35
C PRO A 275 1.88 -10.54 -18.47
N ILE A 276 3.17 -10.74 -18.20
CA ILE A 276 3.99 -9.80 -17.45
C ILE A 276 4.32 -8.66 -18.41
N ALA A 277 3.44 -7.69 -18.47
CA ALA A 277 3.70 -6.45 -19.19
C ALA A 277 4.04 -5.36 -18.20
N ALA A 278 5.14 -4.65 -18.41
CA ALA A 278 5.51 -3.50 -17.61
C ALA A 278 5.77 -2.29 -18.50
N ALA A 279 5.36 -1.13 -18.01
CA ALA A 279 5.67 0.14 -18.65
C ALA A 279 7.02 0.69 -18.16
N PRO A 280 7.65 1.60 -18.91
CA PRO A 280 8.84 2.30 -18.47
C PRO A 280 8.67 2.94 -17.08
N GLY A 281 9.67 2.73 -16.22
CA GLY A 281 9.69 3.26 -14.85
C GLY A 281 8.88 2.47 -13.82
N GLN A 282 8.06 1.50 -14.23
CA GLN A 282 7.38 0.61 -13.28
C GLN A 282 8.38 -0.32 -12.57
N ARG A 283 7.97 -0.81 -11.40
CA ARG A 283 8.76 -1.74 -10.59
C ARG A 283 8.27 -3.17 -10.82
N LEU A 284 9.21 -4.04 -11.12
CA LEU A 284 9.02 -5.48 -11.14
C LEU A 284 9.58 -6.06 -9.84
N SER A 285 8.74 -6.71 -9.05
CA SER A 285 9.17 -7.43 -7.84
C SER A 285 9.10 -8.92 -8.06
N MET A 286 10.16 -9.63 -7.66
CA MET A 286 10.23 -11.08 -7.79
C MET A 286 11.00 -11.76 -6.67
N LEU A 287 10.71 -13.03 -6.48
CA LEU A 287 11.46 -13.96 -5.64
C LEU A 287 12.17 -14.98 -6.52
N PHE A 288 13.39 -15.34 -6.15
CA PHE A 288 14.09 -16.42 -6.83
C PHE A 288 15.01 -17.20 -5.90
N THR A 289 15.35 -18.43 -6.29
CA THR A 289 16.36 -19.25 -5.63
C THR A 289 17.40 -19.67 -6.65
N VAL A 290 18.65 -19.81 -6.20
CA VAL A 290 19.77 -20.28 -7.03
C VAL A 290 20.48 -21.44 -6.34
N ASP A 291 21.26 -22.20 -7.12
CA ASP A 291 22.17 -23.17 -6.53
C ASP A 291 23.18 -22.48 -5.61
N HIS A 292 23.42 -23.03 -4.44
CA HIS A 292 24.42 -22.52 -3.51
C HIS A 292 25.84 -22.85 -4.00
N LYS A 293 26.25 -22.19 -5.09
CA LYS A 293 27.56 -22.35 -5.76
C LYS A 293 28.17 -21.00 -6.11
N PRO A 294 29.50 -20.88 -6.14
CA PRO A 294 30.18 -19.65 -6.53
C PRO A 294 29.69 -19.13 -7.86
N GLY A 295 29.43 -17.81 -7.95
CA GLY A 295 29.05 -17.11 -9.18
C GLY A 295 27.56 -17.22 -9.58
N ARG A 296 26.75 -18.07 -8.96
CA ARG A 296 25.33 -18.23 -9.36
C ARG A 296 24.52 -16.95 -9.17
N LEU A 297 24.58 -16.32 -8.01
CA LEU A 297 23.92 -15.05 -7.76
C LEU A 297 24.48 -13.94 -8.67
N ALA A 298 25.81 -13.90 -8.87
CA ALA A 298 26.44 -12.92 -9.75
C ALA A 298 25.91 -13.01 -11.18
N ARG A 299 25.66 -14.23 -11.70
CA ARG A 299 25.08 -14.43 -13.03
C ARG A 299 23.66 -13.88 -13.14
N VAL A 300 22.83 -14.04 -12.11
CA VAL A 300 21.48 -13.46 -12.06
C VAL A 300 21.56 -11.92 -12.14
N ILE A 301 22.41 -11.30 -11.31
CA ILE A 301 22.61 -9.86 -11.30
C ILE A 301 23.10 -9.34 -12.66
N GLN A 302 24.02 -10.08 -13.28
CA GLN A 302 24.55 -9.74 -14.59
C GLN A 302 23.45 -9.75 -15.67
N ILE A 303 22.59 -10.78 -15.73
CA ILE A 303 21.46 -10.87 -16.67
C ILE A 303 20.52 -9.68 -16.49
N ILE A 304 20.18 -9.33 -15.26
CA ILE A 304 19.32 -8.18 -14.93
C ILE A 304 19.93 -6.89 -15.51
N GLY A 305 21.23 -6.66 -15.28
CA GLY A 305 21.95 -5.48 -15.78
C GLY A 305 22.09 -5.47 -17.32
N GLU A 306 22.39 -6.62 -17.96
CA GLU A 306 22.49 -6.76 -19.41
C GLU A 306 21.16 -6.44 -20.12
N ARG A 307 20.03 -6.69 -19.46
CA ARG A 307 18.69 -6.33 -19.92
C ARG A 307 18.27 -4.88 -19.61
N GLY A 308 19.17 -4.08 -19.00
CA GLY A 308 18.95 -2.67 -18.70
C GLY A 308 18.02 -2.39 -17.51
N PHE A 309 17.68 -3.40 -16.72
CA PHE A 309 16.90 -3.19 -15.48
C PHE A 309 17.81 -2.65 -14.37
N ASN A 310 17.34 -1.60 -13.67
CA ASN A 310 18.02 -1.12 -12.49
C ASN A 310 17.51 -1.84 -11.25
N MET A 311 18.41 -2.42 -10.46
CA MET A 311 18.07 -3.09 -9.21
C MET A 311 18.06 -2.08 -8.07
N GLU A 312 16.87 -1.74 -7.57
CA GLU A 312 16.71 -0.84 -6.40
C GLU A 312 16.96 -1.59 -5.09
N THR A 313 16.55 -2.86 -5.03
CA THR A 313 16.62 -3.64 -3.79
C THR A 313 16.98 -5.09 -4.10
N ILE A 314 17.84 -5.66 -3.25
CA ILE A 314 18.07 -7.09 -3.15
C ILE A 314 18.11 -7.50 -1.67
N LYS A 315 17.31 -8.52 -1.28
CA LYS A 315 17.22 -9.05 0.08
C LYS A 315 17.39 -10.55 0.02
N SER A 316 18.20 -11.11 0.92
CA SER A 316 18.36 -12.55 1.06
C SER A 316 17.69 -13.04 2.36
N ARG A 317 16.94 -14.12 2.27
CA ARG A 317 16.29 -14.76 3.41
C ARG A 317 16.57 -16.25 3.42
N PRO A 318 16.77 -16.88 4.60
CA PRO A 318 16.93 -18.32 4.69
C PRO A 318 15.71 -19.05 4.11
N LEU A 319 15.96 -20.12 3.37
CA LEU A 319 14.90 -21.02 2.93
C LEU A 319 14.31 -21.78 4.13
N PRO A 320 12.98 -21.82 4.26
CA PRO A 320 12.36 -22.66 5.30
C PRO A 320 12.78 -24.13 5.14
N HIS A 321 13.13 -24.76 6.24
CA HIS A 321 13.46 -26.19 6.32
C HIS A 321 14.72 -26.65 5.55
N VAL A 322 15.51 -25.71 4.98
CA VAL A 322 16.76 -26.03 4.28
C VAL A 322 17.90 -25.25 4.91
N GLN A 323 18.92 -25.98 5.44
CA GLN A 323 20.04 -25.33 6.11
C GLN A 323 20.95 -24.62 5.10
N PHE A 324 21.30 -23.35 5.41
CA PHE A 324 22.28 -22.55 4.66
C PHE A 324 21.92 -22.30 3.18
N GLU A 325 20.68 -22.50 2.77
CA GLU A 325 20.15 -22.06 1.48
C GLU A 325 19.26 -20.83 1.64
N TYR A 326 19.16 -20.03 0.59
CA TYR A 326 18.51 -18.73 0.63
C TYR A 326 17.58 -18.55 -0.56
N TYR A 327 16.47 -17.84 -0.35
CA TYR A 327 15.75 -17.18 -1.42
C TYR A 327 16.11 -15.69 -1.44
N PHE A 328 15.97 -15.09 -2.61
CA PHE A 328 16.26 -13.69 -2.84
C PHE A 328 14.99 -12.97 -3.27
N TYR A 329 14.76 -11.80 -2.68
CA TYR A 329 13.80 -10.82 -3.18
C TYR A 329 14.55 -9.74 -3.91
N VAL A 330 14.06 -9.35 -5.10
CA VAL A 330 14.56 -8.19 -5.84
C VAL A 330 13.43 -7.30 -6.29
N GLN A 331 13.70 -6.01 -6.29
CA GLN A 331 12.87 -4.98 -6.91
C GLN A 331 13.67 -4.29 -8.00
N LEU A 332 13.13 -4.32 -9.21
CA LEU A 332 13.79 -3.84 -10.42
C LEU A 332 12.96 -2.71 -11.02
N VAL A 333 13.61 -1.65 -11.47
CA VAL A 333 12.98 -0.60 -12.28
C VAL A 333 13.06 -0.98 -13.74
N CYS A 334 11.92 -0.97 -14.42
CA CYS A 334 11.85 -1.22 -15.86
C CYS A 334 12.54 -0.09 -16.64
N PRO A 335 13.34 -0.41 -17.67
CA PRO A 335 14.04 0.59 -18.46
C PRO A 335 13.11 1.64 -19.06
N ALA A 336 13.60 2.87 -19.25
CA ALA A 336 12.83 3.96 -19.84
C ALA A 336 12.35 3.69 -21.29
N ASN A 337 13.01 2.76 -21.98
CA ASN A 337 12.68 2.33 -23.33
C ASN A 337 12.16 0.89 -23.37
N ALA A 338 11.69 0.35 -22.22
CA ALA A 338 11.22 -1.03 -22.14
C ALA A 338 10.05 -1.29 -23.10
N ALA A 339 10.14 -2.37 -23.86
CA ALA A 339 9.00 -2.93 -24.58
C ALA A 339 8.10 -3.73 -23.62
N ALA A 340 6.84 -3.88 -23.98
CA ALA A 340 5.85 -4.56 -23.12
C ALA A 340 6.23 -6.01 -22.76
N ASP A 341 7.07 -6.67 -23.55
CA ASP A 341 7.52 -8.06 -23.35
C ASP A 341 8.90 -8.20 -22.70
N ASP A 342 9.61 -7.09 -22.39
CA ASP A 342 10.97 -7.15 -21.84
C ASP A 342 11.02 -7.79 -20.45
N CYS A 343 10.00 -7.56 -19.62
CA CYS A 343 9.88 -8.26 -18.34
C CYS A 343 9.71 -9.77 -18.54
N ALA A 344 8.90 -10.19 -19.49
CA ALA A 344 8.71 -11.61 -19.80
C ALA A 344 10.00 -12.26 -20.32
N LYS A 345 10.76 -11.55 -21.16
CA LYS A 345 12.07 -12.01 -21.65
C LYS A 345 13.09 -12.15 -20.53
N LEU A 346 13.16 -11.14 -19.62
CA LEU A 346 14.03 -11.21 -18.44
C LEU A 346 13.69 -12.44 -17.60
N VAL A 347 12.41 -12.65 -17.26
CA VAL A 347 11.97 -13.78 -16.45
C VAL A 347 12.35 -15.11 -17.11
N HIS A 348 12.11 -15.25 -18.40
CA HIS A 348 12.47 -16.46 -19.15
C HIS A 348 13.97 -16.75 -19.12
N GLU A 349 14.84 -15.73 -19.20
CA GLU A 349 16.29 -15.94 -19.05
C GLU A 349 16.68 -16.32 -17.63
N LEU A 350 16.04 -15.71 -16.62
CA LEU A 350 16.30 -16.04 -15.22
C LEU A 350 15.87 -17.48 -14.88
N GLU A 351 14.78 -17.98 -15.47
CA GLU A 351 14.35 -19.37 -15.31
C GLU A 351 15.40 -20.40 -15.76
N ASN A 352 16.30 -20.04 -16.69
CA ASN A 352 17.39 -20.91 -17.14
C ASN A 352 18.58 -20.98 -16.17
N VAL A 353 18.71 -20.04 -15.22
CA VAL A 353 19.84 -19.94 -14.29
C VAL A 353 19.46 -20.07 -12.82
N CYS A 354 18.19 -19.85 -12.50
CA CYS A 354 17.60 -19.98 -11.17
C CYS A 354 16.95 -21.37 -11.00
N ARG A 355 16.86 -21.86 -9.76
CA ARG A 355 16.04 -23.04 -9.45
C ARG A 355 14.54 -22.70 -9.54
N THR A 356 14.17 -21.52 -9.02
CA THR A 356 12.82 -21.01 -9.07
C THR A 356 12.85 -19.52 -9.34
N VAL A 357 11.85 -19.03 -10.09
CA VAL A 357 11.57 -17.61 -10.27
C VAL A 357 10.07 -17.42 -10.05
N ARG A 358 9.70 -16.47 -9.21
CA ARG A 358 8.31 -16.11 -8.96
C ARG A 358 8.16 -14.59 -8.99
N ILE A 359 7.32 -14.11 -9.87
CA ILE A 359 6.95 -12.70 -9.90
C ILE A 359 5.92 -12.46 -8.81
N LEU A 360 6.17 -11.44 -8.00
CA LEU A 360 5.23 -10.96 -7.02
C LEU A 360 4.26 -9.94 -7.62
N GLY A 361 4.74 -9.06 -8.48
CA GLY A 361 3.92 -8.05 -9.14
C GLY A 361 4.71 -7.04 -9.95
N VAL A 362 3.97 -6.25 -10.74
CA VAL A 362 4.43 -5.05 -11.44
C VAL A 362 3.53 -3.89 -11.04
N PHE A 363 4.12 -2.78 -10.60
CA PHE A 363 3.37 -1.64 -10.06
C PHE A 363 4.12 -0.32 -10.21
N ASP A 364 3.38 0.78 -10.15
CA ASP A 364 3.91 2.14 -9.96
C ASP A 364 4.22 2.36 -8.47
N LEU A 365 5.19 3.25 -8.18
CA LEU A 365 5.47 3.78 -6.84
C LEU A 365 5.06 5.23 -6.76
#